data_26abfa3d320a7ce2d956d02d022b0a6a
#
_entry.id   26abfa3d320a7ce2d956d02d022b0a6a
#
_cell.length_a   1.000
_cell.length_b   1.000
_cell.length_c   1.000
_cell.angle_alpha   90.00
_cell.angle_beta   90.00
_cell.angle_gamma   90.00
#
_symmetry.space_group_name_H-M   'P 1'
#
loop_
_entity.id
_entity.type
_entity.pdbx_description
1 polymer ?
#
loop_
_entity_poly.entity_id
_entity_poly.type
_entity_poly.pdbx_seq_one_letter_code
_entity_poly.pdbx_strand_id
1 'polypeptide(L)'
;MNGQGRLAGRVALVAGATRGAGRAIAVQLGTEGATVYVTGRTTRARRSEVDRPETIEETAELVTAAGGTGIAVPTDHLEREQVRALTERVDREQGRLDVLVNDLWGGEHLVDFGKKMWEIGLERGLRMLRLGVESHIVTSHYALPLLIRRPGGLLVEITDGTTETNKDYRESLYYDLTKYAPLRMALGLGTELEEYGCTAVAVTPGFLRSEQMLDHFGVTEANWRDGVAKEPGFAISESPVFVGRAVAALAADPDVARWNGQSLSSGQLSRVYGFTDTDGTRPDAWRYIREVTAGGREADDAEYR
;
A
#
# COMPACT_ATOMS: atom_id res chain seq x y z
N MET A 1 19.04 25.83 6.64
CA MET A 1 18.68 25.00 5.47
C MET A 1 17.18 25.06 5.38
N ASN A 2 16.64 25.61 4.30
CA ASN A 2 15.19 25.80 4.11
C ASN A 2 14.52 24.43 4.11
N GLY A 3 13.57 24.25 5.04
CA GLY A 3 12.86 23.00 5.27
C GLY A 3 11.82 22.62 4.20
N GLN A 4 12.23 22.57 2.92
CA GLN A 4 11.42 21.93 1.90
C GLN A 4 11.60 20.42 2.01
N GLY A 5 10.48 19.68 2.09
CA GLY A 5 10.51 18.22 2.10
C GLY A 5 11.18 17.64 0.85
N ARG A 6 11.67 16.42 0.94
CA ARG A 6 12.41 15.72 -0.15
C ARG A 6 11.57 15.52 -1.43
N LEU A 7 10.24 15.58 -1.32
CA LEU A 7 9.30 15.44 -2.44
C LEU A 7 8.61 16.75 -2.82
N ALA A 8 9.15 17.91 -2.39
CA ALA A 8 8.60 19.21 -2.78
C ALA A 8 8.56 19.36 -4.31
N GLY A 9 7.38 19.72 -4.85
CA GLY A 9 7.13 19.83 -6.29
C GLY A 9 6.91 18.48 -7.02
N ARG A 10 6.90 17.33 -6.30
CA ARG A 10 6.48 16.05 -6.84
C ARG A 10 4.97 15.86 -6.69
N VAL A 11 4.38 15.14 -7.64
CA VAL A 11 2.96 14.81 -7.68
C VAL A 11 2.77 13.31 -7.50
N ALA A 12 1.99 12.92 -6.51
CA ALA A 12 1.66 11.54 -6.21
C ALA A 12 0.15 11.29 -6.40
N LEU A 13 -0.18 10.12 -6.91
CA LEU A 13 -1.53 9.56 -6.91
C LEU A 13 -1.54 8.31 -6.04
N VAL A 14 -2.33 8.31 -4.97
CA VAL A 14 -2.50 7.15 -4.10
C VAL A 14 -3.91 6.59 -4.27
N ALA A 15 -4.00 5.48 -4.97
CA ALA A 15 -5.24 4.76 -5.20
C ALA A 15 -5.55 3.84 -4.01
N GLY A 16 -6.74 4.01 -3.39
CA GLY A 16 -7.11 3.27 -2.19
C GLY A 16 -6.71 3.96 -0.88
N ALA A 17 -6.58 5.27 -0.86
CA ALA A 17 -6.05 6.05 0.26
C ALA A 17 -7.10 6.44 1.34
N THR A 18 -8.16 5.67 1.50
CA THR A 18 -9.22 5.99 2.48
C THR A 18 -8.78 5.73 3.92
N ARG A 19 -8.04 4.64 4.17
CA ARG A 19 -7.59 4.14 5.49
C ARG A 19 -6.37 3.25 5.36
N GLY A 20 -5.89 2.71 6.48
CA GLY A 20 -4.80 1.72 6.51
C GLY A 20 -3.52 2.18 5.85
N ALA A 21 -2.91 1.29 5.06
CA ALA A 21 -1.66 1.56 4.36
C ALA A 21 -1.77 2.76 3.41
N GLY A 22 -2.80 2.80 2.56
CA GLY A 22 -2.97 3.88 1.58
C GLY A 22 -3.11 5.26 2.21
N ARG A 23 -3.88 5.40 3.31
CA ARG A 23 -3.94 6.65 4.09
C ARG A 23 -2.56 7.05 4.59
N ALA A 24 -1.87 6.13 5.25
CA ALA A 24 -0.56 6.43 5.83
C ALA A 24 0.49 6.75 4.76
N ILE A 25 0.49 6.04 3.63
CA ILE A 25 1.36 6.33 2.49
C ILE A 25 1.10 7.76 1.98
N ALA A 26 -0.17 8.13 1.77
CA ALA A 26 -0.53 9.48 1.32
C ALA A 26 -0.02 10.55 2.29
N VAL A 27 -0.22 10.35 3.61
CA VAL A 27 0.24 11.28 4.65
C VAL A 27 1.78 11.37 4.68
N GLN A 28 2.49 10.25 4.59
CA GLN A 28 3.97 10.27 4.62
C GLN A 28 4.56 10.91 3.34
N LEU A 29 3.96 10.74 2.17
CA LEU A 29 4.34 11.50 0.97
C LEU A 29 4.09 13.01 1.18
N GLY A 30 2.99 13.38 1.83
CA GLY A 30 2.70 14.77 2.22
C GLY A 30 3.71 15.34 3.22
N THR A 31 4.14 14.56 4.20
CA THR A 31 5.20 14.95 5.16
C THR A 31 6.50 15.34 4.43
N GLU A 32 6.77 14.71 3.31
CA GLU A 32 7.92 15.02 2.44
C GLU A 32 7.64 16.16 1.44
N GLY A 33 6.49 16.83 1.52
CA GLY A 33 6.14 18.01 0.74
C GLY A 33 5.48 17.75 -0.62
N ALA A 34 5.03 16.52 -0.89
CA ALA A 34 4.37 16.19 -2.16
C ALA A 34 2.97 16.79 -2.27
N THR A 35 2.52 17.02 -3.52
CA THR A 35 1.10 17.14 -3.86
C THR A 35 0.54 15.72 -4.03
N VAL A 36 -0.48 15.34 -3.24
CA VAL A 36 -1.01 13.98 -3.20
C VAL A 36 -2.48 13.95 -3.57
N TYR A 37 -2.80 13.30 -4.67
CA TYR A 37 -4.17 12.94 -5.02
C TYR A 37 -4.57 11.70 -4.23
N VAL A 38 -5.54 11.88 -3.34
CA VAL A 38 -6.08 10.87 -2.42
C VAL A 38 -7.36 10.32 -3.03
N THR A 39 -7.39 9.05 -3.41
CA THR A 39 -8.54 8.50 -4.12
C THR A 39 -9.12 7.27 -3.42
N GLY A 40 -10.41 7.06 -3.61
CA GLY A 40 -11.18 5.97 -3.03
C GLY A 40 -12.67 6.20 -3.18
N ARG A 41 -13.47 5.21 -2.81
CA ARG A 41 -14.93 5.22 -2.95
C ARG A 41 -15.65 5.87 -1.78
N THR A 42 -15.04 5.83 -0.59
CA THR A 42 -15.66 6.33 0.65
C THR A 42 -15.36 7.81 0.83
N THR A 43 -16.42 8.59 0.92
CA THR A 43 -16.41 10.04 1.11
C THR A 43 -17.32 10.42 2.27
N ARG A 44 -17.28 11.68 2.69
CA ARG A 44 -18.26 12.22 3.67
C ARG A 44 -19.71 12.08 3.20
N ALA A 45 -19.94 12.06 1.87
CA ALA A 45 -21.27 11.89 1.28
C ALA A 45 -21.63 10.43 0.96
N ARG A 46 -20.65 9.52 0.90
CA ARG A 46 -20.85 8.10 0.56
C ARG A 46 -20.14 7.20 1.56
N ARG A 47 -20.91 6.47 2.32
CA ARG A 47 -20.40 5.52 3.33
C ARG A 47 -19.62 4.36 2.72
N SER A 48 -18.74 3.80 3.52
CA SER A 48 -18.00 2.56 3.21
C SER A 48 -18.94 1.36 3.07
N GLU A 49 -18.62 0.42 2.17
CA GLU A 49 -19.31 -0.87 2.05
C GLU A 49 -19.24 -1.74 3.32
N VAL A 50 -18.25 -1.47 4.18
CA VAL A 50 -18.03 -2.17 5.44
C VAL A 50 -18.30 -1.28 6.66
N ASP A 51 -19.11 -0.25 6.47
CA ASP A 51 -19.60 0.70 7.51
C ASP A 51 -18.49 1.37 8.35
N ARG A 52 -17.35 1.65 7.75
CA ARG A 52 -16.25 2.35 8.41
C ARG A 52 -16.34 3.87 8.20
N PRO A 53 -15.91 4.68 9.19
CA PRO A 53 -16.06 6.14 9.16
C PRO A 53 -15.04 6.87 8.30
N GLU A 54 -13.87 6.27 8.05
CA GLU A 54 -12.74 6.93 7.40
C GLU A 54 -13.07 7.36 5.96
N THR A 55 -12.66 8.57 5.58
CA THR A 55 -12.94 9.16 4.26
C THR A 55 -11.67 9.64 3.56
N ILE A 56 -11.74 9.81 2.23
CA ILE A 56 -10.65 10.37 1.45
C ILE A 56 -10.43 11.86 1.74
N GLU A 57 -11.49 12.60 2.08
CA GLU A 57 -11.38 14.02 2.44
C GLU A 57 -10.58 14.20 3.74
N GLU A 58 -10.85 13.37 4.74
CA GLU A 58 -10.07 13.35 5.98
C GLU A 58 -8.59 13.03 5.71
N THR A 59 -8.32 12.05 4.84
CA THR A 59 -6.94 11.73 4.45
C THR A 59 -6.26 12.91 3.75
N ALA A 60 -6.95 13.61 2.85
CA ALA A 60 -6.40 14.80 2.18
C ALA A 60 -6.11 15.94 3.15
N GLU A 61 -6.97 16.13 4.17
CA GLU A 61 -6.72 17.08 5.25
C GLU A 61 -5.48 16.70 6.08
N LEU A 62 -5.31 15.41 6.39
CA LEU A 62 -4.12 14.91 7.08
C LEU A 62 -2.84 15.11 6.26
N VAL A 63 -2.87 14.88 4.94
CA VAL A 63 -1.76 15.19 4.04
C VAL A 63 -1.39 16.67 4.11
N THR A 64 -2.39 17.55 4.10
CA THR A 64 -2.17 19.00 4.16
C THR A 64 -1.62 19.42 5.52
N ALA A 65 -2.16 18.88 6.61
CA ALA A 65 -1.67 19.12 7.96
C ALA A 65 -0.23 18.63 8.17
N ALA A 66 0.19 17.60 7.42
CA ALA A 66 1.56 17.07 7.45
C ALA A 66 2.58 17.91 6.65
N GLY A 67 2.13 18.93 5.89
CA GLY A 67 3.00 19.84 5.16
C GLY A 67 3.01 19.68 3.64
N GLY A 68 2.23 18.74 3.10
CA GLY A 68 2.00 18.55 1.66
C GLY A 68 0.78 19.30 1.14
N THR A 69 0.29 18.90 -0.02
CA THR A 69 -0.97 19.37 -0.59
C THR A 69 -1.88 18.16 -0.86
N GLY A 70 -2.89 17.94 -0.03
CA GLY A 70 -3.84 16.83 -0.17
C GLY A 70 -5.03 17.22 -1.06
N ILE A 71 -5.34 16.39 -2.06
CA ILE A 71 -6.46 16.60 -3.00
C ILE A 71 -7.31 15.34 -3.01
N ALA A 72 -8.49 15.38 -2.40
CA ALA A 72 -9.43 14.26 -2.42
C ALA A 72 -10.17 14.20 -3.77
N VAL A 73 -10.16 13.02 -4.39
CA VAL A 73 -10.92 12.77 -5.63
C VAL A 73 -11.70 11.46 -5.50
N PRO A 74 -13.03 11.53 -5.34
CA PRO A 74 -13.86 10.33 -5.32
C PRO A 74 -13.68 9.51 -6.59
N THR A 75 -13.22 8.26 -6.44
CA THR A 75 -12.95 7.40 -7.58
C THR A 75 -13.23 5.94 -7.23
N ASP A 76 -14.08 5.29 -8.01
CA ASP A 76 -14.13 3.83 -8.06
C ASP A 76 -13.17 3.33 -9.16
N HIS A 77 -12.10 2.66 -8.75
CA HIS A 77 -11.05 2.23 -9.67
C HIS A 77 -11.47 1.03 -10.56
N LEU A 78 -12.67 0.52 -10.41
CA LEU A 78 -13.29 -0.40 -11.36
C LEU A 78 -14.09 0.32 -12.46
N GLU A 79 -14.39 1.61 -12.27
CA GLU A 79 -15.12 2.43 -13.21
C GLU A 79 -14.14 3.18 -14.13
N ARG A 80 -13.88 2.65 -15.31
CA ARG A 80 -12.86 3.13 -16.26
C ARG A 80 -12.95 4.62 -16.54
N GLU A 81 -14.18 5.13 -16.71
CA GLU A 81 -14.41 6.56 -17.00
C GLU A 81 -14.04 7.46 -15.81
N GLN A 82 -14.24 6.99 -14.57
CA GLN A 82 -13.79 7.73 -13.38
C GLN A 82 -12.27 7.78 -13.29
N VAL A 83 -11.60 6.66 -13.56
CA VAL A 83 -10.13 6.60 -13.55
C VAL A 83 -9.54 7.46 -14.67
N ARG A 84 -10.12 7.43 -15.87
CA ARG A 84 -9.73 8.31 -16.99
C ARG A 84 -9.88 9.78 -16.59
N ALA A 85 -11.05 10.17 -16.07
CA ALA A 85 -11.31 11.55 -15.64
C ALA A 85 -10.37 12.01 -14.51
N LEU A 86 -10.01 11.10 -13.58
CA LEU A 86 -9.01 11.35 -12.55
C LEU A 86 -7.65 11.69 -13.17
N THR A 87 -7.14 10.86 -14.07
CA THR A 87 -5.82 11.09 -14.69
C THR A 87 -5.79 12.31 -15.57
N GLU A 88 -6.86 12.60 -16.32
CA GLU A 88 -7.05 13.86 -17.06
C GLU A 88 -7.06 15.08 -16.13
N ARG A 89 -7.63 14.95 -14.93
CA ARG A 89 -7.62 16.00 -13.92
C ARG A 89 -6.21 16.25 -13.40
N VAL A 90 -5.47 15.18 -13.04
CA VAL A 90 -4.07 15.30 -12.61
C VAL A 90 -3.22 15.96 -13.69
N ASP A 91 -3.39 15.56 -14.96
CA ASP A 91 -2.68 16.15 -16.09
C ASP A 91 -3.00 17.64 -16.25
N ARG A 92 -4.26 18.00 -16.23
CA ARG A 92 -4.71 19.40 -16.40
C ARG A 92 -4.23 20.31 -15.25
N GLU A 93 -4.22 19.80 -14.01
CA GLU A 93 -3.87 20.59 -12.82
C GLU A 93 -2.35 20.64 -12.59
N GLN A 94 -1.61 19.59 -12.93
CA GLN A 94 -0.19 19.42 -12.57
C GLN A 94 0.73 19.22 -13.79
N GLY A 95 0.22 18.71 -14.91
CA GLY A 95 1.01 18.38 -16.10
C GLY A 95 2.03 17.26 -15.90
N ARG A 96 1.96 16.53 -14.79
CA ARG A 96 2.91 15.48 -14.40
C ARG A 96 2.32 14.50 -13.38
N LEU A 97 2.88 13.30 -13.34
CA LEU A 97 2.75 12.36 -12.24
C LEU A 97 4.14 11.79 -11.96
N ASP A 98 4.56 11.78 -10.70
CA ASP A 98 5.89 11.30 -10.30
C ASP A 98 5.81 9.99 -9.53
N VAL A 99 4.74 9.78 -8.79
CA VAL A 99 4.53 8.57 -7.97
C VAL A 99 3.10 8.09 -8.15
N LEU A 100 2.95 6.84 -8.56
CA LEU A 100 1.69 6.11 -8.54
C LEU A 100 1.75 5.02 -7.49
N VAL A 101 0.81 5.00 -6.55
CA VAL A 101 0.67 3.94 -5.56
C VAL A 101 -0.68 3.26 -5.74
N ASN A 102 -0.67 1.97 -6.01
CA ASN A 102 -1.84 1.13 -6.06
C ASN A 102 -1.96 0.36 -4.73
N ASP A 103 -2.84 0.83 -3.83
CA ASP A 103 -3.24 0.15 -2.59
C ASP A 103 -4.73 -0.19 -2.63
N LEU A 104 -5.15 -0.79 -3.75
CA LEU A 104 -6.54 -1.10 -4.04
C LEU A 104 -6.89 -2.50 -3.54
N TRP A 105 -7.65 -2.53 -2.46
CA TRP A 105 -8.22 -3.72 -1.88
C TRP A 105 -9.65 -3.42 -1.39
N GLY A 106 -10.06 -3.86 -0.24
CA GLY A 106 -11.42 -3.69 0.32
C GLY A 106 -12.20 -4.98 0.22
N GLY A 107 -11.48 -6.09 0.06
CA GLY A 107 -12.03 -7.43 -0.03
C GLY A 107 -11.90 -8.26 1.25
N GLU A 108 -11.50 -7.69 2.38
CA GLU A 108 -11.31 -8.41 3.64
C GLU A 108 -12.54 -9.21 4.05
N HIS A 109 -13.71 -8.63 3.91
CA HIS A 109 -15.01 -9.27 4.22
C HIS A 109 -15.38 -10.38 3.24
N LEU A 110 -14.65 -10.52 2.14
CA LEU A 110 -14.83 -11.57 1.14
C LEU A 110 -13.92 -12.78 1.37
N VAL A 111 -12.90 -12.65 2.23
CA VAL A 111 -11.93 -13.72 2.48
C VAL A 111 -12.57 -14.76 3.39
N ASP A 112 -12.52 -16.01 2.96
CA ASP A 112 -12.89 -17.19 3.75
C ASP A 112 -11.61 -18.03 3.94
N PHE A 113 -10.95 -17.85 5.07
CA PHE A 113 -9.72 -18.57 5.39
C PHE A 113 -9.94 -20.08 5.51
N GLY A 114 -9.00 -20.87 5.01
CA GLY A 114 -9.01 -22.33 5.09
C GLY A 114 -10.02 -23.03 4.17
N LYS A 115 -10.84 -22.29 3.41
CA LYS A 115 -11.77 -22.88 2.43
C LYS A 115 -11.08 -23.11 1.08
N LYS A 116 -11.47 -24.23 0.46
CA LYS A 116 -11.04 -24.53 -0.91
C LYS A 116 -11.81 -23.69 -1.92
N MET A 117 -11.24 -23.51 -3.11
CA MET A 117 -11.82 -22.67 -4.17
C MET A 117 -13.29 -22.97 -4.44
N TRP A 118 -13.67 -24.25 -4.52
CA TRP A 118 -15.03 -24.68 -4.82
C TRP A 118 -16.02 -24.58 -3.66
N GLU A 119 -15.55 -24.26 -2.45
CA GLU A 119 -16.35 -23.99 -1.27
C GLU A 119 -16.66 -22.50 -1.11
N ILE A 120 -15.96 -21.66 -1.87
CA ILE A 120 -16.17 -20.21 -1.93
C ILE A 120 -17.12 -19.92 -3.08
N GLY A 121 -18.18 -19.13 -2.84
CA GLY A 121 -19.11 -18.73 -3.90
C GLY A 121 -18.36 -18.04 -5.07
N LEU A 122 -18.63 -18.46 -6.31
CA LEU A 122 -17.94 -17.97 -7.50
C LEU A 122 -17.95 -16.44 -7.59
N GLU A 123 -19.09 -15.79 -7.41
CA GLU A 123 -19.21 -14.32 -7.48
C GLU A 123 -18.39 -13.62 -6.39
N ARG A 124 -18.29 -14.23 -5.21
CA ARG A 124 -17.47 -13.73 -4.11
C ARG A 124 -15.98 -13.78 -4.47
N GLY A 125 -15.52 -14.89 -5.04
CA GLY A 125 -14.14 -15.05 -5.50
C GLY A 125 -13.79 -14.12 -6.66
N LEU A 126 -14.67 -14.02 -7.66
CA LEU A 126 -14.48 -13.10 -8.79
C LEU A 126 -14.49 -11.63 -8.32
N ARG A 127 -15.30 -11.28 -7.31
CA ARG A 127 -15.29 -9.94 -6.73
C ARG A 127 -13.93 -9.61 -6.08
N MET A 128 -13.26 -10.56 -5.41
CA MET A 128 -11.90 -10.38 -4.88
C MET A 128 -10.91 -10.03 -6.00
N LEU A 129 -10.91 -10.79 -7.10
CA LEU A 129 -10.03 -10.53 -8.25
C LEU A 129 -10.30 -9.17 -8.89
N ARG A 130 -11.58 -8.77 -9.02
CA ARG A 130 -11.91 -7.44 -9.50
C ARG A 130 -11.36 -6.34 -8.60
N LEU A 131 -11.53 -6.47 -7.29
CA LEU A 131 -11.10 -5.46 -6.32
C LEU A 131 -9.58 -5.32 -6.21
N GLY A 132 -8.82 -6.42 -6.29
CA GLY A 132 -7.38 -6.39 -6.05
C GLY A 132 -6.50 -6.69 -7.27
N VAL A 133 -7.10 -6.96 -8.45
CA VAL A 133 -6.34 -7.18 -9.70
C VAL A 133 -6.83 -6.25 -10.81
N GLU A 134 -8.12 -6.33 -11.18
CA GLU A 134 -8.66 -5.50 -12.26
C GLU A 134 -8.51 -4.01 -11.96
N SER A 135 -8.74 -3.58 -10.71
CA SER A 135 -8.61 -2.18 -10.30
C SER A 135 -7.19 -1.64 -10.45
N HIS A 136 -6.16 -2.45 -10.11
CA HIS A 136 -4.74 -2.10 -10.32
C HIS A 136 -4.41 -1.94 -11.81
N ILE A 137 -4.89 -2.89 -12.65
CA ILE A 137 -4.69 -2.82 -14.11
C ILE A 137 -5.35 -1.57 -14.69
N VAL A 138 -6.62 -1.30 -14.35
CA VAL A 138 -7.36 -0.13 -14.84
C VAL A 138 -6.67 1.17 -14.43
N THR A 139 -6.23 1.26 -13.18
CA THR A 139 -5.54 2.45 -12.67
C THR A 139 -4.22 2.67 -13.40
N SER A 140 -3.39 1.64 -13.51
CA SER A 140 -2.10 1.70 -14.18
C SER A 140 -2.25 2.04 -15.66
N HIS A 141 -3.23 1.45 -16.36
CA HIS A 141 -3.49 1.71 -17.77
C HIS A 141 -3.68 3.21 -18.08
N TYR A 142 -4.44 3.92 -17.24
CA TYR A 142 -4.70 5.34 -17.45
C TYR A 142 -3.61 6.25 -16.87
N ALA A 143 -2.96 5.87 -15.77
CA ALA A 143 -2.01 6.72 -15.09
C ALA A 143 -0.58 6.65 -15.65
N LEU A 144 -0.13 5.48 -16.13
CA LEU A 144 1.23 5.29 -16.63
C LEU A 144 1.60 6.19 -17.82
N PRO A 145 0.72 6.48 -18.80
CA PRO A 145 1.03 7.45 -19.86
C PRO A 145 1.42 8.84 -19.34
N LEU A 146 0.92 9.24 -18.17
CA LEU A 146 1.32 10.51 -17.53
C LEU A 146 2.64 10.34 -16.74
N LEU A 147 2.84 9.21 -16.08
CA LEU A 147 4.04 8.90 -15.30
C LEU A 147 5.29 8.87 -16.18
N ILE A 148 5.23 8.25 -17.36
CA ILE A 148 6.38 8.08 -18.28
C ILE A 148 6.78 9.33 -19.04
N ARG A 149 6.05 10.45 -18.92
CA ARG A 149 6.41 11.70 -19.61
C ARG A 149 7.76 12.26 -19.16
N ARG A 150 8.25 11.84 -18.01
CA ARG A 150 9.54 12.27 -17.45
C ARG A 150 10.23 11.07 -16.79
N PRO A 151 11.56 10.95 -16.91
CA PRO A 151 12.29 9.92 -16.17
C PRO A 151 12.18 10.12 -14.66
N GLY A 152 12.36 9.04 -13.91
CA GLY A 152 12.31 9.03 -12.44
C GLY A 152 10.89 8.83 -11.88
N GLY A 153 9.91 8.46 -12.71
CA GLY A 153 8.59 8.03 -12.25
C GLY A 153 8.67 6.72 -11.45
N LEU A 154 7.86 6.61 -10.40
CA LEU A 154 7.80 5.45 -9.53
C LEU A 154 6.37 4.89 -9.45
N LEU A 155 6.21 3.62 -9.82
CA LEU A 155 5.00 2.83 -9.55
C LEU A 155 5.26 1.94 -8.33
N VAL A 156 4.35 1.96 -7.36
CA VAL A 156 4.35 1.08 -6.18
C VAL A 156 3.06 0.28 -6.14
N GLU A 157 3.19 -1.04 -6.24
CA GLU A 157 2.11 -1.99 -6.05
C GLU A 157 2.12 -2.47 -4.60
N ILE A 158 1.06 -2.19 -3.83
CA ILE A 158 0.94 -2.66 -2.44
C ILE A 158 0.26 -4.02 -2.43
N THR A 159 0.85 -4.97 -1.69
CA THR A 159 0.35 -6.34 -1.62
C THR A 159 0.60 -6.97 -0.25
N ASP A 160 0.32 -8.26 -0.14
CA ASP A 160 0.59 -9.10 1.04
C ASP A 160 1.59 -10.20 0.68
N GLY A 161 2.80 -10.07 1.21
CA GLY A 161 3.92 -10.98 0.97
C GLY A 161 4.87 -10.54 -0.14
N THR A 162 6.11 -10.98 -0.03
CA THR A 162 7.14 -10.84 -1.07
C THR A 162 7.04 -12.00 -2.06
N THR A 163 7.75 -11.90 -3.19
CA THR A 163 7.86 -13.02 -4.14
C THR A 163 8.39 -14.30 -3.47
N GLU A 164 9.31 -14.16 -2.51
CA GLU A 164 9.86 -15.30 -1.78
C GLU A 164 8.81 -15.98 -0.87
N THR A 165 7.99 -15.19 -0.18
CA THR A 165 6.95 -15.72 0.73
C THR A 165 5.73 -16.23 -0.01
N ASN A 166 5.43 -15.68 -1.17
CA ASN A 166 4.27 -16.06 -2.00
C ASN A 166 4.60 -17.11 -3.07
N LYS A 167 5.80 -17.71 -3.06
CA LYS A 167 6.09 -18.89 -3.87
C LYS A 167 5.29 -20.12 -3.41
N ASP A 168 4.92 -20.18 -2.14
CA ASP A 168 4.09 -21.21 -1.55
C ASP A 168 2.63 -20.72 -1.51
N TYR A 169 1.69 -21.62 -1.81
CA TYR A 169 0.26 -21.34 -1.82
C TYR A 169 -0.24 -20.90 -0.44
N ARG A 170 -1.05 -19.82 -0.42
CA ARG A 170 -1.55 -19.23 0.82
C ARG A 170 -3.07 -19.08 0.81
N GLU A 171 -3.70 -19.44 1.90
CA GLU A 171 -5.11 -19.20 2.24
C GLU A 171 -6.12 -19.85 1.28
N SER A 172 -6.57 -19.13 0.26
CA SER A 172 -7.50 -19.62 -0.76
C SER A 172 -7.04 -19.14 -2.14
N LEU A 173 -7.41 -19.88 -3.21
CA LEU A 173 -6.95 -19.55 -4.58
C LEU A 173 -7.27 -18.11 -4.99
N TYR A 174 -8.46 -17.60 -4.68
CA TYR A 174 -8.83 -16.23 -5.04
C TYR A 174 -8.01 -15.19 -4.28
N TYR A 175 -7.74 -15.41 -2.99
CA TYR A 175 -6.89 -14.55 -2.21
C TYR A 175 -5.45 -14.60 -2.69
N ASP A 176 -4.90 -15.80 -2.87
CA ASP A 176 -3.53 -16.04 -3.35
C ASP A 176 -3.29 -15.33 -4.69
N LEU A 177 -4.16 -15.55 -5.68
CA LEU A 177 -4.08 -14.86 -6.97
C LEU A 177 -4.14 -13.33 -6.83
N THR A 178 -5.01 -12.83 -5.96
CA THR A 178 -5.16 -11.39 -5.72
C THR A 178 -3.88 -10.78 -5.14
N LYS A 179 -3.22 -11.49 -4.22
CA LYS A 179 -2.00 -10.98 -3.57
C LYS A 179 -0.72 -11.25 -4.38
N TYR A 180 -0.74 -12.29 -5.23
CA TYR A 180 0.37 -12.56 -6.14
C TYR A 180 0.40 -11.65 -7.38
N ALA A 181 -0.77 -11.25 -7.87
CA ALA A 181 -0.86 -10.43 -9.09
C ALA A 181 -0.05 -9.13 -9.03
N PRO A 182 -0.10 -8.31 -7.95
CA PRO A 182 0.71 -7.08 -7.85
C PRO A 182 2.23 -7.34 -7.92
N LEU A 183 2.71 -8.50 -7.41
CA LEU A 183 4.12 -8.88 -7.54
C LEU A 183 4.49 -9.09 -9.01
N ARG A 184 3.61 -9.76 -9.76
CA ARG A 184 3.81 -9.98 -11.20
C ARG A 184 3.68 -8.70 -12.00
N MET A 185 2.76 -7.79 -11.60
CA MET A 185 2.61 -6.47 -12.21
C MET A 185 3.88 -5.64 -12.02
N ALA A 186 4.43 -5.58 -10.81
CA ALA A 186 5.66 -4.83 -10.53
C ALA A 186 6.84 -5.33 -11.40
N LEU A 187 6.98 -6.66 -11.55
CA LEU A 187 8.01 -7.24 -12.41
C LEU A 187 7.78 -6.90 -13.90
N GLY A 188 6.56 -7.12 -14.41
CA GLY A 188 6.22 -6.88 -15.82
C GLY A 188 6.30 -5.40 -16.19
N LEU A 189 5.63 -4.55 -15.40
CA LEU A 189 5.64 -3.10 -15.62
C LEU A 189 7.02 -2.50 -15.38
N GLY A 190 7.83 -3.06 -14.46
CA GLY A 190 9.23 -2.67 -14.31
C GLY A 190 10.03 -2.85 -15.60
N THR A 191 9.82 -3.96 -16.32
CA THR A 191 10.43 -4.20 -17.61
C THR A 191 9.94 -3.20 -18.68
N GLU A 192 8.62 -2.94 -18.73
CA GLU A 192 8.04 -2.03 -19.72
C GLU A 192 8.39 -0.54 -19.46
N LEU A 193 8.59 -0.16 -18.20
CA LEU A 193 8.89 1.22 -17.79
C LEU A 193 10.38 1.57 -17.87
N GLU A 194 11.27 0.59 -17.99
CA GLU A 194 12.72 0.78 -17.97
C GLU A 194 13.20 1.70 -19.10
N GLU A 195 12.66 1.57 -20.30
CA GLU A 195 13.03 2.42 -21.44
C GLU A 195 12.68 3.91 -21.24
N TYR A 196 11.73 4.22 -20.34
CA TYR A 196 11.34 5.59 -19.96
C TYR A 196 12.10 6.11 -18.74
N GLY A 197 13.03 5.32 -18.19
CA GLY A 197 13.75 5.66 -16.96
C GLY A 197 12.85 5.71 -15.72
N CYS A 198 11.75 4.95 -15.73
CA CYS A 198 10.80 4.81 -14.63
C CYS A 198 10.96 3.44 -13.95
N THR A 199 10.47 3.33 -12.73
CA THR A 199 10.66 2.17 -11.86
C THR A 199 9.31 1.64 -11.39
N ALA A 200 9.13 0.32 -11.36
CA ALA A 200 8.02 -0.33 -10.69
C ALA A 200 8.51 -1.29 -9.61
N VAL A 201 7.88 -1.25 -8.44
CA VAL A 201 8.18 -2.13 -7.31
C VAL A 201 6.90 -2.64 -6.66
N ALA A 202 6.94 -3.81 -6.06
CA ALA A 202 5.91 -4.23 -5.12
C ALA A 202 6.41 -3.98 -3.69
N VAL A 203 5.54 -3.45 -2.83
CA VAL A 203 5.84 -3.25 -1.41
C VAL A 203 4.80 -3.98 -0.57
N THR A 204 5.27 -4.73 0.42
CA THR A 204 4.40 -5.40 1.38
C THR A 204 4.65 -4.87 2.79
N PRO A 205 3.61 -4.40 3.50
CA PRO A 205 3.69 -4.24 4.94
C PRO A 205 3.89 -5.61 5.61
N GLY A 206 4.28 -5.58 6.87
CA GLY A 206 4.18 -6.74 7.74
C GLY A 206 2.75 -6.95 8.24
N PHE A 207 2.60 -7.48 9.45
CA PHE A 207 1.30 -7.57 10.10
C PHE A 207 0.83 -6.13 10.45
N LEU A 208 -0.08 -5.61 9.66
CA LEU A 208 -0.46 -4.20 9.71
C LEU A 208 -1.49 -3.92 10.82
N ARG A 209 -1.19 -3.03 11.75
CA ARG A 209 -2.14 -2.50 12.73
C ARG A 209 -3.06 -1.44 12.11
N SER A 210 -3.80 -1.83 11.06
CA SER A 210 -4.81 -0.95 10.48
C SER A 210 -5.95 -0.71 11.45
N GLU A 211 -6.77 0.31 11.20
CA GLU A 211 -7.96 0.64 11.99
C GLU A 211 -8.87 -0.60 12.13
N GLN A 212 -9.02 -1.36 11.05
CA GLN A 212 -9.83 -2.59 11.05
C GLN A 212 -9.21 -3.70 11.92
N MET A 213 -7.88 -3.86 11.91
CA MET A 213 -7.20 -4.86 12.73
C MET A 213 -7.23 -4.48 14.21
N LEU A 214 -7.07 -3.22 14.54
CA LEU A 214 -7.23 -2.74 15.92
C LEU A 214 -8.63 -3.01 16.44
N ASP A 215 -9.67 -2.72 15.65
CA ASP A 215 -11.06 -3.02 16.03
C ASP A 215 -11.31 -4.52 16.16
N HIS A 216 -10.75 -5.34 15.26
CA HIS A 216 -10.85 -6.82 15.31
C HIS A 216 -10.31 -7.38 16.62
N PHE A 217 -9.19 -6.85 17.10
CA PHE A 217 -8.62 -7.25 18.38
C PHE A 217 -9.23 -6.52 19.59
N GLY A 218 -10.06 -5.49 19.36
CA GLY A 218 -10.66 -4.69 20.43
C GLY A 218 -9.62 -3.83 21.17
N VAL A 219 -8.63 -3.33 20.46
CA VAL A 219 -7.52 -2.52 20.97
C VAL A 219 -7.43 -1.20 20.22
N THR A 220 -6.59 -0.30 20.72
CA THR A 220 -6.22 0.96 20.07
C THR A 220 -4.72 0.98 19.79
N GLU A 221 -4.21 1.95 19.04
CA GLU A 221 -2.76 2.09 18.87
C GLU A 221 -2.01 2.32 20.19
N ALA A 222 -2.67 2.88 21.21
CA ALA A 222 -2.06 3.10 22.53
C ALA A 222 -1.84 1.81 23.33
N ASN A 223 -2.70 0.81 23.15
CA ASN A 223 -2.66 -0.47 23.88
C ASN A 223 -2.64 -1.70 22.95
N TRP A 224 -2.17 -1.54 21.73
CA TRP A 224 -2.20 -2.61 20.71
C TRP A 224 -1.56 -3.94 21.16
N ARG A 225 -0.58 -3.88 22.08
CA ARG A 225 0.08 -5.09 22.61
C ARG A 225 -0.86 -6.02 23.38
N ASP A 226 -2.01 -5.53 23.87
CA ASP A 226 -3.03 -6.38 24.49
C ASP A 226 -3.63 -7.38 23.49
N GLY A 227 -3.58 -7.07 22.18
CA GLY A 227 -3.98 -7.96 21.10
C GLY A 227 -3.11 -9.21 20.96
N VAL A 228 -1.87 -9.18 21.45
CA VAL A 228 -0.93 -10.31 21.40
C VAL A 228 -1.49 -11.55 22.16
N ALA A 229 -2.30 -11.33 23.18
CA ALA A 229 -2.97 -12.42 23.90
C ALA A 229 -3.94 -13.23 23.00
N LYS A 230 -4.48 -12.62 21.93
CA LYS A 230 -5.36 -13.27 20.98
C LYS A 230 -4.61 -13.86 19.78
N GLU A 231 -3.58 -13.18 19.34
CA GLU A 231 -2.74 -13.56 18.20
C GLU A 231 -1.27 -13.25 18.51
N PRO A 232 -0.44 -14.27 18.85
CA PRO A 232 0.95 -14.05 19.20
C PRO A 232 1.76 -13.33 18.12
N GLY A 233 1.47 -13.59 16.84
CA GLY A 233 2.12 -12.92 15.72
C GLY A 233 1.88 -11.41 15.67
N PHE A 234 0.86 -10.91 16.39
CA PHE A 234 0.61 -9.48 16.51
C PHE A 234 1.73 -8.72 17.25
N ALA A 235 2.57 -9.43 18.02
CA ALA A 235 3.74 -8.86 18.68
C ALA A 235 4.71 -8.17 17.71
N ILE A 236 4.82 -8.66 16.48
CA ILE A 236 5.70 -8.11 15.45
C ILE A 236 4.95 -7.21 14.43
N SER A 237 3.73 -6.79 14.77
CA SER A 237 2.95 -5.92 13.90
C SER A 237 3.55 -4.53 13.75
N GLU A 238 3.28 -3.87 12.65
CA GLU A 238 3.70 -2.51 12.34
C GLU A 238 2.51 -1.56 12.26
N SER A 239 2.72 -0.28 12.54
CA SER A 239 1.72 0.75 12.27
C SER A 239 1.64 1.05 10.77
N PRO A 240 0.51 1.56 10.25
CA PRO A 240 0.43 2.01 8.86
C PRO A 240 1.47 3.08 8.48
N VAL A 241 1.95 3.85 9.45
CA VAL A 241 3.01 4.86 9.24
C VAL A 241 4.31 4.21 8.77
N PHE A 242 4.61 2.98 9.20
CA PHE A 242 5.87 2.32 8.85
C PHE A 242 5.97 2.01 7.35
N VAL A 243 4.95 1.39 6.75
CA VAL A 243 4.90 1.19 5.29
C VAL A 243 4.79 2.53 4.54
N GLY A 244 4.12 3.54 5.13
CA GLY A 244 4.09 4.88 4.59
C GLY A 244 5.49 5.49 4.47
N ARG A 245 6.33 5.38 5.51
CA ARG A 245 7.74 5.79 5.50
C ARG A 245 8.57 5.02 4.48
N ALA A 246 8.29 3.73 4.29
CA ALA A 246 8.94 2.91 3.28
C ALA A 246 8.70 3.44 1.87
N VAL A 247 7.44 3.73 1.52
CA VAL A 247 7.08 4.28 0.19
C VAL A 247 7.62 5.69 0.01
N ALA A 248 7.55 6.54 1.02
CA ALA A 248 8.12 7.90 0.95
C ALA A 248 9.66 7.87 0.79
N ALA A 249 10.34 6.91 1.42
CA ALA A 249 11.78 6.73 1.25
C ALA A 249 12.14 6.28 -0.18
N LEU A 250 11.40 5.33 -0.76
CA LEU A 250 11.55 4.92 -2.17
C LEU A 250 11.31 6.10 -3.12
N ALA A 251 10.23 6.87 -2.91
CA ALA A 251 9.90 8.02 -3.74
C ALA A 251 10.97 9.13 -3.69
N ALA A 252 11.68 9.24 -2.57
CA ALA A 252 12.75 10.23 -2.38
C ALA A 252 14.15 9.73 -2.77
N ASP A 253 14.28 8.45 -3.14
CA ASP A 253 15.57 7.85 -3.46
C ASP A 253 15.99 8.16 -4.91
N PRO A 254 17.10 8.88 -5.13
CA PRO A 254 17.60 9.17 -6.48
C PRO A 254 18.07 7.92 -7.25
N ASP A 255 18.36 6.82 -6.55
CA ASP A 255 18.80 5.54 -7.11
C ASP A 255 17.74 4.45 -6.97
N VAL A 256 16.45 4.83 -7.01
CA VAL A 256 15.32 3.89 -6.85
C VAL A 256 15.31 2.80 -7.93
N ALA A 257 15.92 3.06 -9.09
CA ALA A 257 16.00 2.12 -10.21
C ALA A 257 16.67 0.77 -9.85
N ARG A 258 17.54 0.74 -8.82
CA ARG A 258 18.12 -0.53 -8.33
C ARG A 258 17.09 -1.53 -7.82
N TRP A 259 15.89 -1.06 -7.49
CA TRP A 259 14.78 -1.89 -7.01
C TRP A 259 13.80 -2.31 -8.09
N ASN A 260 14.04 -1.90 -9.34
CA ASN A 260 13.10 -2.14 -10.42
C ASN A 260 12.70 -3.62 -10.55
N GLY A 261 11.40 -3.87 -10.63
CA GLY A 261 10.82 -5.21 -10.74
C GLY A 261 10.84 -6.06 -9.46
N GLN A 262 11.36 -5.52 -8.35
CA GLN A 262 11.50 -6.29 -7.10
C GLN A 262 10.27 -6.17 -6.19
N SER A 263 10.15 -7.15 -5.29
CA SER A 263 9.21 -7.13 -4.18
C SER A 263 9.96 -6.90 -2.87
N LEU A 264 9.53 -5.92 -2.10
CA LEU A 264 10.24 -5.39 -0.94
C LEU A 264 9.32 -5.33 0.27
N SER A 265 9.80 -5.69 1.45
CA SER A 265 9.03 -5.48 2.68
C SER A 265 9.38 -4.15 3.36
N SER A 266 8.41 -3.59 4.10
CA SER A 266 8.62 -2.43 4.96
C SER A 266 9.81 -2.63 5.92
N GLY A 267 9.94 -3.81 6.53
CA GLY A 267 11.07 -4.16 7.40
C GLY A 267 12.42 -4.18 6.68
N GLN A 268 12.48 -4.71 5.44
CA GLN A 268 13.69 -4.66 4.61
C GLN A 268 14.06 -3.19 4.27
N LEU A 269 13.09 -2.41 3.81
CA LEU A 269 13.30 -1.00 3.46
C LEU A 269 13.71 -0.16 4.66
N SER A 270 13.17 -0.46 5.85
CA SER A 270 13.57 0.20 7.10
C SER A 270 15.05 0.02 7.41
N ARG A 271 15.61 -1.17 7.17
CA ARG A 271 17.03 -1.42 7.35
C ARG A 271 17.90 -0.65 6.35
N VAL A 272 17.43 -0.52 5.12
CA VAL A 272 18.16 0.20 4.06
C VAL A 272 18.12 1.71 4.25
N TYR A 273 16.93 2.26 4.55
CA TYR A 273 16.74 3.71 4.62
C TYR A 273 16.81 4.29 6.04
N GLY A 274 16.88 3.44 7.08
CA GLY A 274 17.13 3.87 8.45
C GLY A 274 15.91 4.42 9.20
N PHE A 275 14.69 4.37 8.64
CA PHE A 275 13.49 4.82 9.34
C PHE A 275 13.02 3.77 10.37
N THR A 276 12.20 4.21 11.32
CA THR A 276 11.58 3.38 12.37
C THR A 276 10.06 3.45 12.29
N ASP A 277 9.36 2.61 13.04
CA ASP A 277 7.92 2.75 13.30
C ASP A 277 7.67 3.89 14.31
N THR A 278 6.42 4.16 14.64
CA THR A 278 5.98 5.22 15.57
C THR A 278 6.50 5.01 16.99
N ASP A 279 6.73 3.76 17.39
CA ASP A 279 7.29 3.39 18.69
C ASP A 279 8.84 3.33 18.71
N GLY A 280 9.50 3.73 17.63
CA GLY A 280 10.95 3.74 17.50
C GLY A 280 11.56 2.39 17.10
N THR A 281 10.77 1.33 16.96
CA THR A 281 11.22 -0.01 16.55
C THR A 281 11.29 -0.16 15.04
N ARG A 282 11.80 -1.32 14.56
CA ARG A 282 11.89 -1.69 13.14
C ARG A 282 11.33 -3.09 12.92
N PRO A 283 10.01 -3.27 13.00
CA PRO A 283 9.40 -4.59 12.88
C PRO A 283 9.72 -5.25 11.53
N ASP A 284 10.07 -6.54 11.58
CA ASP A 284 10.37 -7.37 10.42
C ASP A 284 9.50 -8.62 10.43
N ALA A 285 8.20 -8.43 10.18
CA ALA A 285 7.20 -9.48 10.24
C ALA A 285 7.52 -10.64 9.29
N TRP A 286 8.00 -10.36 8.07
CA TRP A 286 8.28 -11.41 7.08
C TRP A 286 9.49 -12.25 7.46
N ARG A 287 10.47 -11.67 8.12
CA ARG A 287 11.59 -12.42 8.70
C ARG A 287 11.09 -13.29 9.85
N TYR A 288 10.26 -12.77 10.74
CA TYR A 288 9.65 -13.52 11.84
C TYR A 288 8.82 -14.70 11.32
N ILE A 289 7.92 -14.47 10.37
CA ILE A 289 7.08 -15.54 9.78
C ILE A 289 7.96 -16.65 9.21
N ARG A 290 9.01 -16.32 8.47
CA ARG A 290 9.91 -17.29 7.87
C ARG A 290 10.72 -18.07 8.89
N GLU A 291 11.30 -17.39 9.90
CA GLU A 291 12.24 -18.01 10.84
C GLU A 291 11.53 -18.66 12.03
N VAL A 292 10.46 -18.05 12.53
CA VAL A 292 9.74 -18.48 13.74
C VAL A 292 8.49 -19.28 13.36
N THR A 293 7.54 -18.67 12.66
CA THR A 293 6.24 -19.31 12.40
C THR A 293 6.38 -20.53 11.49
N ALA A 294 7.08 -20.41 10.37
CA ALA A 294 7.29 -21.50 9.42
C ALA A 294 8.54 -22.33 9.74
N GLY A 295 9.61 -21.68 10.23
CA GLY A 295 10.89 -22.32 10.53
C GLY A 295 10.98 -23.01 11.88
N GLY A 296 10.01 -22.78 12.78
CA GLY A 296 9.97 -23.42 14.11
C GLY A 296 11.06 -22.96 15.08
N ARG A 297 11.73 -21.83 14.79
CA ARG A 297 12.73 -21.24 15.68
C ARG A 297 12.04 -20.67 16.93
N GLU A 298 12.53 -21.02 18.11
CA GLU A 298 12.19 -20.27 19.32
C GLU A 298 12.96 -18.95 19.32
N ALA A 299 12.25 -17.83 19.43
CA ALA A 299 12.87 -16.51 19.50
C ALA A 299 11.98 -15.52 20.26
N ASP A 300 12.64 -14.54 20.89
CA ASP A 300 11.97 -13.38 21.44
C ASP A 300 11.51 -12.46 20.29
N ASP A 301 10.28 -11.94 20.34
CA ASP A 301 9.76 -10.96 19.37
C ASP A 301 10.63 -9.69 19.31
N ALA A 302 11.32 -9.34 20.40
CA ALA A 302 12.27 -8.24 20.45
C ALA A 302 13.42 -8.35 19.42
N GLU A 303 13.78 -9.56 18.96
CA GLU A 303 14.78 -9.77 17.91
C GLU A 303 14.32 -9.30 16.52
N TYR A 304 13.00 -9.08 16.37
CA TYR A 304 12.35 -8.75 15.09
C TYR A 304 11.71 -7.36 15.09
N ARG A 305 12.04 -6.53 16.10
CA ARG A 305 11.52 -5.17 16.23
C ARG A 305 12.60 -4.10 16.33
#